data_0d9b8d38b9705b40f17b4244bb31c8b2
#
_entry.id   0d9b8d38b9705b40f17b4244bb31c8b2
#
_cell.length_a   1.000
_cell.length_b   1.000
_cell.length_c   1.000
_cell.angle_alpha   90.00
_cell.angle_beta   90.00
_cell.angle_gamma   90.00
#
_symmetry.space_group_name_H-M   'P 1'
#
loop_
_entity.id
_entity.type
_entity.pdbx_description
1 polymer ?
#
loop_
_entity_poly.entity_id
_entity_poly.type
_entity_poly.pdbx_seq_one_letter_code
_entity_poly.pdbx_strand_id
1 'polypeptide(L)'
;VSRDQWLILLSVAIPIALTALGMVLGWRALRRRQSHLTGLAPVPSELGAVLLTEDLLYVATTPAERPLERIAVKGLGFRARAILTVAETGIRLELAGQQPGFLAKASLVGVGRATWTIDRVLSNDGLVFVRWTQTDAAGQQLALDSNFRSADPGALVAAIEMIVATPATNSSEGAAA
;
A
#
# COMPACT_ATOMS: atom_id res chain seq x y z
N VAL A 1 39.72 -12.28 -32.15
CA VAL A 1 38.82 -13.12 -31.33
C VAL A 1 38.63 -14.43 -32.08
N SER A 2 39.07 -15.56 -31.48
CA SER A 2 38.94 -16.87 -32.09
C SER A 2 37.48 -17.34 -32.08
N ARG A 3 37.13 -18.23 -33.00
CA ARG A 3 35.76 -18.81 -33.10
C ARG A 3 35.30 -19.42 -31.79
N ASP A 4 36.22 -20.04 -31.06
CA ASP A 4 35.92 -20.69 -29.76
C ASP A 4 35.59 -19.65 -28.65
N GLN A 5 36.25 -18.49 -28.67
CA GLN A 5 35.94 -17.39 -27.75
C GLN A 5 34.54 -16.82 -27.96
N TRP A 6 34.08 -16.72 -29.21
CA TRP A 6 32.71 -16.32 -29.52
C TRP A 6 31.68 -17.35 -29.04
N LEU A 7 31.95 -18.64 -29.19
CA LEU A 7 31.07 -19.69 -28.71
C LEU A 7 30.92 -19.65 -27.18
N ILE A 8 32.03 -19.42 -26.48
CA ILE A 8 32.00 -19.28 -24.99
C ILE A 8 31.23 -18.02 -24.60
N LEU A 9 31.46 -16.87 -25.25
CA LEU A 9 30.71 -15.64 -24.97
C LEU A 9 29.21 -15.82 -25.21
N LEU A 10 28.80 -16.43 -26.30
CA LEU A 10 27.40 -16.72 -26.60
C LEU A 10 26.75 -17.67 -25.60
N SER A 11 27.49 -18.72 -25.18
CA SER A 11 26.99 -19.69 -24.21
C SER A 11 26.67 -19.07 -22.84
N VAL A 12 27.34 -17.99 -22.47
CA VAL A 12 27.07 -17.23 -21.23
C VAL A 12 26.05 -16.10 -21.46
N ALA A 13 26.17 -15.39 -22.58
CA ALA A 13 25.31 -14.23 -22.85
C ALA A 13 23.84 -14.64 -23.10
N ILE A 14 23.60 -15.76 -23.79
CA ILE A 14 22.24 -16.22 -24.10
C ILE A 14 21.43 -16.55 -22.82
N PRO A 15 21.93 -17.37 -21.87
CA PRO A 15 21.21 -17.63 -20.64
C PRO A 15 20.93 -16.37 -19.80
N ILE A 16 21.90 -15.46 -19.73
CA ILE A 16 21.72 -14.19 -19.02
C ILE A 16 20.61 -13.36 -19.68
N ALA A 17 20.63 -13.22 -21.01
CA ALA A 17 19.61 -12.49 -21.75
C ALA A 17 18.21 -13.12 -21.60
N LEU A 18 18.11 -14.45 -21.64
CA LEU A 18 16.86 -15.18 -21.43
C LEU A 18 16.32 -15.00 -20.02
N THR A 19 17.20 -15.03 -19.01
CA THR A 19 16.81 -14.80 -17.61
C THR A 19 16.32 -13.37 -17.42
N ALA A 20 17.04 -12.37 -17.93
CA ALA A 20 16.65 -10.98 -17.89
C ALA A 20 15.30 -10.74 -18.60
N LEU A 21 15.11 -11.34 -19.77
CA LEU A 21 13.86 -11.29 -20.51
C LEU A 21 12.71 -11.93 -19.70
N GLY A 22 12.93 -13.08 -19.10
CA GLY A 22 11.96 -13.77 -18.23
C GLY A 22 11.57 -12.91 -17.03
N MET A 23 12.51 -12.23 -16.38
CA MET A 23 12.23 -11.27 -15.29
C MET A 23 11.37 -10.10 -15.77
N VAL A 24 11.72 -9.50 -16.92
CA VAL A 24 10.95 -8.38 -17.48
C VAL A 24 9.54 -8.82 -17.86
N LEU A 25 9.38 -9.97 -18.51
CA LEU A 25 8.08 -10.49 -18.90
C LEU A 25 7.22 -10.86 -17.66
N GLY A 26 7.83 -11.49 -16.65
CA GLY A 26 7.17 -11.79 -15.38
C GLY A 26 6.69 -10.53 -14.66
N TRP A 27 7.54 -9.51 -14.59
CA TRP A 27 7.20 -8.21 -14.03
C TRP A 27 6.07 -7.51 -14.80
N ARG A 28 6.12 -7.53 -16.14
CA ARG A 28 5.03 -6.99 -16.97
C ARG A 28 3.72 -7.75 -16.79
N ALA A 29 3.79 -9.08 -16.69
CA ALA A 29 2.60 -9.92 -16.42
C ALA A 29 1.97 -9.59 -15.06
N LEU A 30 2.80 -9.45 -14.00
CA LEU A 30 2.34 -9.04 -12.68
C LEU A 30 1.67 -7.67 -12.70
N ARG A 31 2.31 -6.68 -13.35
CA ARG A 31 1.72 -5.34 -13.52
C ARG A 31 0.39 -5.37 -14.29
N ARG A 32 0.29 -6.19 -15.32
CA ARG A 32 -0.96 -6.35 -16.09
C ARG A 32 -2.06 -6.97 -15.25
N ARG A 33 -1.74 -7.98 -14.42
CA ARG A 33 -2.71 -8.60 -13.50
C ARG A 33 -3.23 -7.62 -12.45
N GLN A 34 -2.44 -6.64 -12.06
CA GLN A 34 -2.78 -5.64 -11.06
C GLN A 34 -3.20 -4.29 -11.69
N SER A 35 -3.35 -4.20 -13.01
CA SER A 35 -3.71 -2.95 -13.71
C SER A 35 -5.12 -2.44 -13.36
N HIS A 36 -5.98 -3.30 -12.80
CA HIS A 36 -7.30 -2.95 -12.30
C HIS A 36 -7.25 -2.17 -10.97
N LEU A 37 -6.10 -2.19 -10.26
CA LEU A 37 -5.93 -1.44 -9.04
C LEU A 37 -5.54 0.02 -9.35
N THR A 38 -6.27 0.98 -8.83
CA THR A 38 -6.06 2.41 -9.12
C THR A 38 -5.02 3.07 -8.21
N GLY A 39 -4.58 2.39 -7.13
CA GLY A 39 -3.69 2.95 -6.12
C GLY A 39 -4.41 3.88 -5.16
N LEU A 40 -3.66 4.72 -4.45
CA LEU A 40 -4.24 5.70 -3.53
C LEU A 40 -4.97 6.81 -4.29
N ALA A 41 -6.06 7.30 -3.72
CA ALA A 41 -6.78 8.46 -4.23
C ALA A 41 -5.91 9.74 -4.13
N PRO A 42 -6.19 10.78 -4.92
CA PRO A 42 -5.58 12.08 -4.73
C PRO A 42 -5.98 12.67 -3.38
N VAL A 43 -5.07 13.45 -2.78
CA VAL A 43 -5.33 14.12 -1.50
C VAL A 43 -6.38 15.20 -1.71
N PRO A 44 -7.46 15.24 -0.91
CA PRO A 44 -8.46 16.29 -0.97
C PRO A 44 -7.88 17.63 -0.50
N SER A 45 -8.50 18.73 -0.89
CA SER A 45 -8.10 20.10 -0.50
C SER A 45 -8.24 20.33 1.01
N GLU A 46 -9.21 19.67 1.64
CA GLU A 46 -9.48 19.80 3.08
C GLU A 46 -9.40 18.42 3.74
N LEU A 47 -8.57 18.32 4.76
CA LEU A 47 -8.38 17.08 5.53
C LEU A 47 -9.22 17.06 6.83
N GLY A 48 -9.78 18.21 7.23
CA GLY A 48 -10.37 18.37 8.56
C GLY A 48 -9.31 18.46 9.65
N ALA A 49 -9.70 18.27 10.91
CA ALA A 49 -8.79 18.30 12.02
C ALA A 49 -7.78 17.15 11.93
N VAL A 50 -6.51 17.48 12.12
CA VAL A 50 -5.42 16.50 12.15
C VAL A 50 -5.33 15.91 13.57
N LEU A 51 -5.40 14.59 13.68
CA LEU A 51 -5.33 13.85 14.93
C LEU A 51 -3.91 13.40 15.26
N LEU A 52 -3.15 12.97 14.24
CA LEU A 52 -1.79 12.48 14.38
C LEU A 52 -1.02 12.72 13.07
N THR A 53 0.26 13.08 13.22
CA THR A 53 1.22 13.02 12.10
C THR A 53 2.47 12.30 12.60
N GLU A 54 2.92 11.28 11.86
CA GLU A 54 4.06 10.45 12.22
C GLU A 54 4.96 10.21 11.01
N ASP A 55 6.28 10.32 11.23
CA ASP A 55 7.30 9.84 10.28
C ASP A 55 7.57 8.37 10.58
N LEU A 56 7.24 7.51 9.64
CA LEU A 56 7.26 6.06 9.80
C LEU A 56 7.79 5.35 8.56
N LEU A 57 7.92 4.04 8.66
CA LEU A 57 8.35 3.22 7.55
C LEU A 57 7.16 2.47 6.96
N TYR A 58 6.80 2.83 5.75
CA TYR A 58 5.88 2.03 4.94
C TYR A 58 6.56 0.75 4.47
N VAL A 59 5.92 -0.40 4.69
CA VAL A 59 6.50 -1.72 4.37
C VAL A 59 5.98 -2.24 3.03
N ALA A 60 4.69 -2.43 2.91
CA ALA A 60 4.01 -2.87 1.70
C ALA A 60 2.48 -2.81 1.87
N THR A 61 1.76 -2.84 0.76
CA THR A 61 0.33 -3.15 0.71
C THR A 61 0.13 -4.52 0.09
N THR A 62 -0.74 -5.32 0.68
CA THR A 62 -1.09 -6.68 0.24
C THR A 62 -2.60 -6.85 0.21
N PRO A 63 -3.16 -7.73 -0.65
CA PRO A 63 -4.54 -8.15 -0.50
C PRO A 63 -4.75 -8.81 0.87
N ALA A 64 -5.85 -8.51 1.54
CA ALA A 64 -6.14 -9.05 2.87
C ALA A 64 -6.20 -10.60 2.89
N GLU A 65 -6.67 -11.19 1.79
CA GLU A 65 -6.73 -12.65 1.64
C GLU A 65 -5.40 -13.31 1.26
N ARG A 66 -4.42 -12.51 0.78
CA ARG A 66 -3.12 -12.96 0.29
C ARG A 66 -1.99 -12.11 0.83
N PRO A 67 -1.66 -12.24 2.12
CA PRO A 67 -0.70 -11.37 2.81
C PRO A 67 0.75 -11.47 2.28
N LEU A 68 1.06 -12.50 1.48
CA LEU A 68 2.37 -12.68 0.85
C LEU A 68 2.45 -12.07 -0.57
N GLU A 69 1.34 -11.64 -1.14
CA GLU A 69 1.31 -11.03 -2.47
C GLU A 69 1.37 -9.50 -2.37
N ARG A 70 2.50 -8.91 -2.76
CA ARG A 70 2.65 -7.44 -2.78
C ARG A 70 1.90 -6.82 -3.93
N ILE A 71 1.23 -5.71 -3.66
CA ILE A 71 0.64 -4.89 -4.71
C ILE A 71 1.72 -3.99 -5.31
N ALA A 72 2.03 -4.20 -6.61
CA ALA A 72 3.07 -3.47 -7.34
C ALA A 72 2.53 -2.21 -8.06
N VAL A 73 1.43 -1.62 -7.59
CA VAL A 73 0.77 -0.48 -8.25
C VAL A 73 1.19 0.83 -7.60
N LYS A 74 1.58 1.82 -8.42
CA LYS A 74 1.84 3.22 -8.04
C LYS A 74 2.58 3.36 -6.69
N GLY A 75 3.69 2.62 -6.53
CA GLY A 75 4.56 2.74 -5.36
C GLY A 75 4.18 1.93 -4.13
N LEU A 76 3.02 1.30 -4.11
CA LEU A 76 2.57 0.50 -2.96
C LEU A 76 3.32 -0.83 -2.78
N GLY A 77 4.17 -1.22 -3.74
CA GLY A 77 4.95 -2.46 -3.70
C GLY A 77 6.32 -2.34 -3.03
N PHE A 78 6.79 -1.14 -2.75
CA PHE A 78 8.15 -0.93 -2.25
C PHE A 78 8.18 -0.29 -0.89
N ARG A 79 9.09 -0.77 -0.06
CA ARG A 79 9.40 -0.18 1.23
C ARG A 79 9.93 1.24 1.06
N ALA A 80 9.40 2.20 1.81
CA ALA A 80 9.78 3.60 1.73
C ALA A 80 9.62 4.29 3.10
N ARG A 81 10.37 5.36 3.34
CA ARG A 81 10.01 6.32 4.39
C ARG A 81 8.72 6.99 4.00
N ALA A 82 7.87 7.23 4.98
CA ALA A 82 6.56 7.83 4.77
C ALA A 82 6.21 8.77 5.90
N ILE A 83 5.52 9.85 5.55
CA ILE A 83 4.79 10.67 6.51
C ILE A 83 3.33 10.27 6.42
N LEU A 84 2.78 9.81 7.53
CA LEU A 84 1.38 9.42 7.66
C LEU A 84 0.67 10.46 8.51
N THR A 85 -0.38 11.07 7.97
CA THR A 85 -1.23 12.03 8.67
C THR A 85 -2.63 11.45 8.79
N VAL A 86 -3.08 11.21 10.01
CA VAL A 86 -4.45 10.81 10.35
C VAL A 86 -5.27 12.08 10.55
N ALA A 87 -6.35 12.24 9.81
CA ALA A 87 -7.26 13.38 9.90
C ALA A 87 -8.72 12.91 9.88
N GLU A 88 -9.66 13.78 10.20
CA GLU A 88 -11.09 13.44 10.29
C GLU A 88 -11.66 12.81 9.01
N THR A 89 -11.16 13.22 7.84
CA THR A 89 -11.64 12.75 6.54
C THR A 89 -10.95 11.47 6.06
N GLY A 90 -9.85 11.06 6.70
CA GLY A 90 -9.09 9.88 6.32
C GLY A 90 -7.60 9.97 6.63
N ILE A 91 -6.81 9.20 5.91
CA ILE A 91 -5.36 9.10 6.10
C ILE A 91 -4.64 9.60 4.85
N ARG A 92 -3.82 10.64 5.01
CA ARG A 92 -2.86 11.09 3.99
C ARG A 92 -1.56 10.32 4.16
N LEU A 93 -1.05 9.79 3.07
CA LEU A 93 0.19 9.03 3.01
C LEU A 93 1.15 9.67 2.00
N GLU A 94 2.30 10.13 2.48
CA GLU A 94 3.36 10.71 1.67
C GLU A 94 4.55 9.75 1.64
N LEU A 95 4.69 9.00 0.55
CA LEU A 95 5.81 8.09 0.34
C LEU A 95 6.98 8.84 -0.29
N ALA A 96 8.19 8.63 0.21
CA ALA A 96 9.38 9.27 -0.32
C ALA A 96 9.53 9.03 -1.83
N GLY A 97 9.68 10.11 -2.60
CA GLY A 97 9.83 10.06 -4.06
C GLY A 97 8.54 9.83 -4.84
N GLN A 98 7.37 9.94 -4.21
CA GLN A 98 6.07 9.75 -4.87
C GLN A 98 5.11 10.91 -4.57
N GLN A 99 4.06 11.01 -5.37
CA GLN A 99 2.96 11.94 -5.09
C GLN A 99 2.21 11.48 -3.84
N PRO A 100 1.80 12.41 -2.96
CA PRO A 100 0.98 12.08 -1.82
C PRO A 100 -0.33 11.40 -2.24
N GLY A 101 -0.73 10.38 -1.48
CA GLY A 101 -1.97 9.67 -1.69
C GLY A 101 -2.89 9.76 -0.47
N PHE A 102 -4.14 9.38 -0.66
CA PHE A 102 -5.17 9.48 0.36
C PHE A 102 -6.00 8.20 0.47
N LEU A 103 -6.24 7.78 1.72
CA LEU A 103 -7.19 6.75 2.09
C LEU A 103 -8.39 7.45 2.72
N ALA A 104 -9.48 7.52 1.99
CA ALA A 104 -10.70 8.15 2.48
C ALA A 104 -11.26 7.37 3.69
N LYS A 105 -11.80 8.08 4.69
CA LYS A 105 -12.44 7.48 5.86
C LYS A 105 -13.46 6.39 5.48
N ALA A 106 -14.26 6.63 4.45
CA ALA A 106 -15.26 5.68 3.96
C ALA A 106 -14.67 4.37 3.41
N SER A 107 -13.39 4.37 3.04
CA SER A 107 -12.69 3.17 2.57
C SER A 107 -12.00 2.40 3.72
N LEU A 108 -11.83 3.01 4.90
CA LEU A 108 -11.18 2.37 6.02
C LEU A 108 -12.11 1.33 6.66
N VAL A 109 -11.57 0.14 6.88
CA VAL A 109 -12.30 -0.98 7.50
C VAL A 109 -11.84 -1.21 8.93
N GLY A 110 -10.56 -1.00 9.20
CA GLY A 110 -9.99 -1.21 10.53
C GLY A 110 -8.48 -1.05 10.57
N VAL A 111 -7.95 -1.11 11.77
CA VAL A 111 -6.53 -1.05 12.06
C VAL A 111 -6.19 -2.10 13.10
N GLY A 112 -4.97 -2.58 13.09
CA GLY A 112 -4.50 -3.53 14.10
C GLY A 112 -2.99 -3.66 14.10
N ARG A 113 -2.49 -4.42 15.08
CA ARG A 113 -1.07 -4.78 15.16
C ARG A 113 -0.84 -6.08 14.41
N ALA A 114 0.19 -6.13 13.57
CA ALA A 114 0.57 -7.32 12.84
C ALA A 114 1.88 -7.89 13.39
N THR A 115 1.90 -9.19 13.64
CA THR A 115 3.10 -9.93 14.02
C THR A 115 3.81 -10.56 12.83
N TRP A 116 3.17 -10.55 11.65
CA TRP A 116 3.65 -11.19 10.43
C TRP A 116 3.65 -10.21 9.26
N THR A 117 4.79 -10.12 8.56
CA THR A 117 4.89 -9.53 7.22
C THR A 117 5.72 -10.44 6.31
N ILE A 118 5.71 -10.10 5.02
CA ILE A 118 6.43 -10.81 3.96
C ILE A 118 7.94 -10.96 4.25
N ASP A 119 8.52 -10.08 5.05
CA ASP A 119 9.97 -10.01 5.21
C ASP A 119 10.53 -10.67 6.48
N ARG A 120 9.76 -10.77 7.59
CA ARG A 120 10.20 -11.39 8.86
C ARG A 120 9.07 -11.58 9.86
N VAL A 121 9.24 -12.60 10.72
CA VAL A 121 8.60 -12.63 12.04
C VAL A 121 9.28 -11.55 12.88
N LEU A 122 8.59 -10.46 13.13
CA LEU A 122 9.07 -9.40 14.02
C LEU A 122 8.50 -9.65 15.41
N SER A 123 9.36 -9.53 16.42
CA SER A 123 8.92 -9.43 17.81
C SER A 123 7.85 -8.35 17.92
N ASN A 124 6.88 -8.54 18.79
CA ASN A 124 5.59 -7.89 18.99
C ASN A 124 5.50 -6.35 18.89
N ASP A 125 6.56 -5.63 18.56
CA ASP A 125 6.64 -4.19 18.69
C ASP A 125 6.88 -3.50 17.35
N GLY A 126 5.87 -2.78 16.86
CA GLY A 126 6.07 -1.73 15.87
C GLY A 126 5.41 -1.93 14.52
N LEU A 127 4.75 -3.06 14.23
CA LEU A 127 4.05 -3.21 12.96
C LEU A 127 2.55 -2.98 13.13
N VAL A 128 2.05 -1.99 12.40
CA VAL A 128 0.62 -1.66 12.32
C VAL A 128 0.15 -1.94 10.91
N PHE A 129 -0.99 -2.61 10.76
CA PHE A 129 -1.67 -2.70 9.47
C PHE A 129 -2.95 -1.86 9.48
N VAL A 130 -3.21 -1.23 8.36
CA VAL A 130 -4.45 -0.50 8.11
C VAL A 130 -5.20 -1.23 7.01
N ARG A 131 -6.39 -1.74 7.33
CA ARG A 131 -7.28 -2.40 6.39
C ARG A 131 -8.20 -1.39 5.74
N TRP A 132 -8.24 -1.41 4.42
CA TRP A 132 -9.09 -0.54 3.64
C TRP A 132 -9.61 -1.26 2.39
N THR A 133 -10.67 -0.73 1.80
CA THR A 133 -11.27 -1.29 0.59
C THR A 133 -11.06 -0.37 -0.60
N GLN A 134 -10.87 -0.96 -1.75
CA GLN A 134 -10.82 -0.28 -3.02
C GLN A 134 -11.75 -0.99 -4.02
N THR A 135 -12.49 -0.21 -4.78
CA THR A 135 -13.24 -0.75 -5.92
C THR A 135 -12.31 -0.81 -7.13
N ASP A 136 -12.20 -1.96 -7.73
CA ASP A 136 -11.39 -2.14 -8.94
C ASP A 136 -12.13 -1.65 -10.20
N ALA A 137 -11.44 -1.68 -11.35
CA ALA A 137 -12.03 -1.28 -12.63
C ALA A 137 -13.20 -2.16 -13.08
N ALA A 138 -13.37 -3.35 -12.51
CA ALA A 138 -14.47 -4.28 -12.76
C ALA A 138 -15.65 -4.09 -11.79
N GLY A 139 -15.55 -3.14 -10.84
CA GLY A 139 -16.55 -2.89 -9.81
C GLY A 139 -16.47 -3.83 -8.60
N GLN A 140 -15.43 -4.66 -8.50
CA GLN A 140 -15.24 -5.54 -7.35
C GLN A 140 -14.57 -4.78 -6.19
N GLN A 141 -15.08 -4.98 -4.98
CA GLN A 141 -14.42 -4.48 -3.77
C GLN A 141 -13.28 -5.42 -3.37
N LEU A 142 -12.09 -4.87 -3.24
CA LEU A 142 -10.90 -5.55 -2.77
C LEU A 142 -10.50 -5.00 -1.42
N ALA A 143 -10.36 -5.89 -0.43
CA ALA A 143 -9.80 -5.54 0.86
C ALA A 143 -8.27 -5.60 0.80
N LEU A 144 -7.64 -4.53 1.24
CA LEU A 144 -6.19 -4.32 1.21
C LEU A 144 -5.69 -4.01 2.61
N ASP A 145 -4.51 -4.55 2.93
CA ASP A 145 -3.79 -4.28 4.17
C ASP A 145 -2.50 -3.54 3.86
N SER A 146 -2.42 -2.28 4.30
CA SER A 146 -1.18 -1.48 4.24
C SER A 146 -0.44 -1.60 5.55
N ASN A 147 0.82 -2.01 5.49
CA ASN A 147 1.63 -2.30 6.65
C ASN A 147 2.65 -1.18 6.90
N PHE A 148 2.72 -0.73 8.15
CA PHE A 148 3.58 0.37 8.60
C PHE A 148 4.39 -0.06 9.82
N ARG A 149 5.63 0.40 9.89
CA ARG A 149 6.43 0.32 11.10
C ARG A 149 6.45 1.68 11.76
N SER A 150 5.75 1.80 12.87
CA SER A 150 5.59 2.99 13.68
C SER A 150 6.58 2.98 14.85
N ALA A 151 6.98 4.15 15.30
CA ALA A 151 7.72 4.32 16.54
C ALA A 151 6.78 4.22 17.76
N ASP A 152 5.53 4.68 17.61
CA ASP A 152 4.46 4.53 18.61
C ASP A 152 3.22 3.85 18.01
N PRO A 153 3.23 2.51 17.93
CA PRO A 153 2.10 1.74 17.39
C PRO A 153 0.80 1.97 18.14
N GLY A 154 0.88 2.29 19.44
CA GLY A 154 -0.29 2.52 20.28
C GLY A 154 -1.02 3.80 19.88
N ALA A 155 -0.29 4.91 19.79
CA ALA A 155 -0.83 6.20 19.36
C ALA A 155 -1.39 6.13 17.94
N LEU A 156 -0.69 5.46 17.01
CA LEU A 156 -1.14 5.32 15.63
C LEU A 156 -2.46 4.53 15.53
N VAL A 157 -2.55 3.38 16.24
CA VAL A 157 -3.78 2.58 16.27
C VAL A 157 -4.93 3.38 16.86
N ALA A 158 -4.73 4.04 18.01
CA ALA A 158 -5.77 4.84 18.66
C ALA A 158 -6.28 5.98 17.75
N ALA A 159 -5.39 6.69 17.08
CA ALA A 159 -5.76 7.77 16.17
C ALA A 159 -6.60 7.26 14.99
N ILE A 160 -6.23 6.11 14.41
CA ILE A 160 -6.98 5.52 13.29
C ILE A 160 -8.32 4.96 13.76
N GLU A 161 -8.39 4.31 14.94
CA GLU A 161 -9.65 3.82 15.52
C GLU A 161 -10.65 4.94 15.72
N MET A 162 -10.21 6.14 16.17
CA MET A 162 -11.10 7.28 16.33
C MET A 162 -11.81 7.67 15.03
N ILE A 163 -11.15 7.59 13.88
CA ILE A 163 -11.79 7.93 12.60
C ILE A 163 -12.60 6.78 12.02
N VAL A 164 -12.24 5.53 12.29
CA VAL A 164 -12.96 4.33 11.81
C VAL A 164 -14.25 4.14 12.60
N ALA A 165 -14.21 4.30 13.93
CA ALA A 165 -15.35 4.09 14.84
C ALA A 165 -16.45 5.16 14.74
N THR A 166 -16.15 6.33 14.15
CA THR A 166 -17.16 7.38 13.96
C THR A 166 -17.97 7.10 12.70
N PRO A 167 -19.23 6.63 12.77
CA PRO A 167 -20.07 6.47 11.59
C PRO A 167 -20.19 7.81 10.86
N ALA A 168 -20.18 7.79 9.54
CA ALA A 168 -20.46 8.98 8.74
C ALA A 168 -21.85 9.50 9.16
N THR A 169 -21.93 10.69 9.77
CA THR A 169 -23.19 11.34 10.05
C THR A 169 -23.83 11.65 8.71
N ASN A 170 -24.83 10.87 8.32
CA ASN A 170 -25.69 11.19 7.19
C ASN A 170 -26.40 12.51 7.50
N SER A 171 -25.89 13.59 6.95
CA SER A 171 -26.59 14.88 6.89
C SER A 171 -27.70 14.77 5.85
N SER A 172 -28.73 13.99 6.14
CA SER A 172 -29.97 13.96 5.40
C SER A 172 -31.14 14.12 6.37
N GLU A 173 -31.18 15.28 7.02
CA GLU A 173 -32.42 15.69 7.70
C GLU A 173 -32.60 17.19 7.49
N GLY A 174 -33.60 17.54 6.71
CA GLY A 174 -34.01 18.91 6.59
C GLY A 174 -34.51 19.36 5.22
N ALA A 175 -35.52 18.69 4.67
CA ALA A 175 -36.41 19.34 3.72
C ALA A 175 -37.75 18.61 3.69
N ALA A 176 -38.56 18.88 4.72
CA ALA A 176 -40.00 18.64 4.64
C ALA A 176 -40.70 19.53 5.66
N ALA A 177 -41.10 20.71 5.21
CA ALA A 177 -42.32 21.40 5.67
C ALA A 177 -42.61 22.56 4.69
#